data_b7de445433c7680d084dacc9679a6729
#
_entry.id   b7de445433c7680d084dacc9679a6729
#
_cell.length_a   1.000
_cell.length_b   1.000
_cell.length_c   1.000
_cell.angle_alpha   90.00
_cell.angle_beta   90.00
_cell.angle_gamma   90.00
#
_symmetry.space_group_name_H-M   'P 1'
#
loop_
_entity.id
_entity.type
_entity.pdbx_description
1 polymer ?
#
loop_
_entity_poly.entity_id
_entity_poly.type
_entity_poly.pdbx_seq_one_letter_code
_entity_poly.pdbx_strand_id
1 'polypeptide(L)'
;METLFTKIINREIPANIIYEDDQVLAFHDIAPQAPVHFLVIPKKPVRTLNDLTEDDKALAGHILFTAQRLALELGCEEGFRVVMNCNELGGQTVYHIHMHVLGQRQMNWPPG
;
A
#
# COMPACT_ATOMS: atom_id res chain seq x y z
N MET A 1 17.52 2.77 -5.73
CA MET A 1 17.52 3.09 -4.31
C MET A 1 16.82 1.97 -3.53
N GLU A 2 17.47 1.47 -2.52
CA GLU A 2 16.96 0.34 -1.77
C GLU A 2 16.27 0.80 -0.49
N THR A 3 15.08 0.25 -0.23
CA THR A 3 14.34 0.45 1.01
C THR A 3 13.96 -0.90 1.58
N LEU A 4 13.30 -0.90 2.73
CA LEU A 4 12.70 -2.10 3.31
C LEU A 4 11.81 -2.82 2.27
N PHE A 5 11.05 -2.05 1.47
CA PHE A 5 10.11 -2.64 0.52
C PHE A 5 10.81 -3.26 -0.69
N THR A 6 11.92 -2.68 -1.17
CA THR A 6 12.68 -3.33 -2.23
C THR A 6 13.25 -4.66 -1.75
N LYS A 7 13.65 -4.73 -0.49
CA LYS A 7 14.11 -5.99 0.10
C LYS A 7 13.01 -7.05 0.16
N ILE A 8 11.78 -6.64 0.48
CA ILE A 8 10.63 -7.55 0.47
C ILE A 8 10.35 -8.03 -0.95
N ILE A 9 10.35 -7.13 -1.93
CA ILE A 9 10.13 -7.47 -3.34
C ILE A 9 11.15 -8.51 -3.81
N ASN A 10 12.41 -8.33 -3.40
CA ASN A 10 13.51 -9.21 -3.81
C ASN A 10 13.64 -10.47 -2.94
N ARG A 11 12.74 -10.68 -2.00
CA ARG A 11 12.74 -11.83 -1.09
C ARG A 11 13.97 -11.88 -0.18
N GLU A 12 14.58 -10.73 0.10
CA GLU A 12 15.72 -10.64 1.03
C GLU A 12 15.25 -10.64 2.48
N ILE A 13 14.03 -10.16 2.74
CA ILE A 13 13.39 -10.23 4.05
C ILE A 13 11.98 -10.78 3.88
N PRO A 14 11.43 -11.47 4.89
CA PRO A 14 10.12 -12.07 4.78
C PRO A 14 8.99 -11.06 4.93
N ALA A 15 7.83 -11.39 4.36
CA ALA A 15 6.59 -10.66 4.55
C ALA A 15 5.43 -11.64 4.38
N ASN A 16 4.30 -11.32 4.99
CA ASN A 16 3.08 -12.13 4.85
C ASN A 16 2.33 -11.65 3.59
N ILE A 17 2.69 -12.22 2.45
CA ILE A 17 2.22 -11.80 1.13
C ILE A 17 0.78 -12.26 0.91
N ILE A 18 -0.06 -11.36 0.43
CA ILE A 18 -1.48 -11.62 0.11
C ILE A 18 -1.66 -11.82 -1.39
N TYR A 19 -0.94 -11.05 -2.20
CA TYR A 19 -1.12 -11.03 -3.65
C TYR A 19 0.15 -10.50 -4.31
N GLU A 20 0.40 -10.98 -5.51
CA GLU A 20 1.54 -10.52 -6.30
C GLU A 20 1.25 -10.72 -7.78
N ASP A 21 1.61 -9.74 -8.58
CA ASP A 21 1.69 -9.89 -10.04
C ASP A 21 3.00 -9.24 -10.50
N ASP A 22 3.16 -9.04 -11.81
CA ASP A 22 4.41 -8.47 -12.35
C ASP A 22 4.58 -6.98 -12.03
N GLN A 23 3.54 -6.31 -11.56
CA GLN A 23 3.57 -4.86 -11.29
C GLN A 23 3.47 -4.51 -9.82
N VAL A 24 2.76 -5.29 -9.03
CA VAL A 24 2.50 -4.96 -7.61
C VAL A 24 2.70 -6.15 -6.70
N LEU A 25 2.91 -5.83 -5.42
CA LEU A 25 2.98 -6.78 -4.33
C LEU A 25 2.12 -6.25 -3.19
N ALA A 26 1.34 -7.13 -2.57
CA ALA A 26 0.53 -6.77 -1.40
C ALA A 26 0.85 -7.70 -0.24
N PHE A 27 0.98 -7.13 0.97
CA PHE A 27 1.33 -7.89 2.16
C PHE A 27 0.75 -7.23 3.41
N HIS A 28 0.54 -8.03 4.46
CA HIS A 28 0.03 -7.52 5.73
C HIS A 28 1.05 -6.61 6.41
N ASP A 29 0.56 -5.51 7.00
CA ASP A 29 1.41 -4.63 7.80
C ASP A 29 1.81 -5.35 9.09
N ILE A 30 3.10 -5.31 9.45
CA ILE A 30 3.59 -5.99 10.66
C ILE A 30 3.22 -5.25 11.95
N ALA A 31 2.77 -4.00 11.83
CA ALA A 31 2.30 -3.20 12.96
C ALA A 31 0.89 -2.68 12.66
N PRO A 32 -0.10 -3.60 12.57
CA PRO A 32 -1.43 -3.23 12.07
C PRO A 32 -2.13 -2.24 12.99
N GLN A 33 -2.78 -1.27 12.36
CA GLN A 33 -3.56 -0.24 13.02
C GLN A 33 -5.07 -0.49 12.90
N ALA A 34 -5.46 -1.64 12.37
CA ALA A 34 -6.83 -2.10 12.23
C ALA A 34 -6.83 -3.63 12.14
N PRO A 35 -7.97 -4.32 12.38
CA PRO A 35 -8.05 -5.77 12.23
C PRO A 35 -7.63 -6.26 10.85
N VAL A 36 -7.93 -5.48 9.80
CA VAL A 36 -7.34 -5.67 8.47
C VAL A 36 -6.48 -4.46 8.17
N HIS A 37 -5.20 -4.66 7.96
CA HIS A 37 -4.28 -3.59 7.57
C HIS A 37 -3.21 -4.18 6.68
N PHE A 38 -3.26 -3.86 5.38
CA PHE A 38 -2.27 -4.34 4.43
C PHE A 38 -1.78 -3.20 3.55
N LEU A 39 -0.69 -3.46 2.84
CA LEU A 39 -0.06 -2.50 1.95
C LEU A 39 -0.08 -3.04 0.54
N VAL A 40 -0.27 -2.15 -0.43
CA VAL A 40 -0.08 -2.47 -1.85
C VAL A 40 1.04 -1.57 -2.36
N ILE A 41 2.09 -2.18 -2.89
CA ILE A 41 3.25 -1.45 -3.37
C ILE A 41 3.52 -1.80 -4.83
N PRO A 42 4.03 -0.84 -5.64
CA PRO A 42 4.52 -1.17 -6.97
C PRO A 42 5.88 -1.84 -6.87
N LYS A 43 6.18 -2.74 -7.80
CA LYS A 43 7.53 -3.30 -7.92
C LYS A 43 8.51 -2.28 -8.47
N LYS A 44 8.02 -1.35 -9.31
CA LYS A 44 8.81 -0.22 -9.77
C LYS A 44 9.12 0.69 -8.57
N PRO A 45 10.38 1.03 -8.31
CA PRO A 45 10.70 1.91 -7.19
C PRO A 45 10.31 3.36 -7.52
N VAL A 46 9.25 3.84 -6.90
CA VAL A 46 8.78 5.22 -6.98
C VAL A 46 8.88 5.78 -5.57
N ARG A 47 9.62 6.84 -5.40
CA ARG A 47 9.99 7.35 -4.09
C ARG A 47 8.81 7.98 -3.35
N THR A 48 8.09 8.90 -4.01
CA THR A 48 6.93 9.59 -3.43
C THR A 48 5.85 9.78 -4.49
N LEU A 49 4.64 10.17 -4.06
CA LEU A 49 3.57 10.53 -4.99
C LEU A 49 4.00 11.61 -5.97
N ASN A 50 4.85 12.54 -5.52
CA ASN A 50 5.31 13.63 -6.39
C ASN A 50 6.20 13.14 -7.53
N ASP A 51 6.72 11.92 -7.43
CA ASP A 51 7.60 11.35 -8.45
C ASP A 51 6.84 10.53 -9.50
N LEU A 52 5.53 10.38 -9.36
CA LEU A 52 4.72 9.76 -10.40
C LEU A 52 4.69 10.66 -11.63
N THR A 53 4.73 10.04 -12.81
CA THR A 53 4.67 10.73 -14.08
C THR A 53 3.45 10.30 -14.87
N GLU A 54 3.22 10.92 -16.03
CA GLU A 54 2.15 10.53 -16.95
C GLU A 54 2.21 9.04 -17.30
N ASP A 55 3.43 8.49 -17.41
CA ASP A 55 3.61 7.08 -17.76
C ASP A 55 3.19 6.13 -16.63
N ASP A 56 2.98 6.64 -15.42
CA ASP A 56 2.63 5.85 -14.26
C ASP A 56 1.12 5.81 -13.99
N LYS A 57 0.30 6.43 -14.84
CA LYS A 57 -1.15 6.48 -14.61
C LYS A 57 -1.77 5.09 -14.50
N ALA A 58 -1.42 4.20 -15.42
CA ALA A 58 -1.95 2.84 -15.39
C ALA A 58 -1.51 2.09 -14.14
N LEU A 59 -0.26 2.27 -13.73
CA LEU A 59 0.27 1.67 -12.52
C LEU A 59 -0.46 2.18 -11.28
N ALA A 60 -0.67 3.49 -11.18
CA ALA A 60 -1.38 4.09 -10.06
C ALA A 60 -2.81 3.56 -9.96
N GLY A 61 -3.50 3.44 -11.08
CA GLY A 61 -4.84 2.84 -11.13
C GLY A 61 -4.82 1.38 -10.71
N HIS A 62 -3.80 0.65 -11.14
CA HIS A 62 -3.66 -0.77 -10.78
C HIS A 62 -3.43 -0.95 -9.29
N ILE A 63 -2.64 -0.09 -8.65
CA ILE A 63 -2.44 -0.09 -7.21
C ILE A 63 -3.79 0.08 -6.50
N LEU A 64 -4.55 1.10 -6.88
CA LEU A 64 -5.84 1.39 -6.24
C LEU A 64 -6.85 0.27 -6.46
N PHE A 65 -6.96 -0.23 -7.70
CA PHE A 65 -7.90 -1.30 -8.01
C PHE A 65 -7.54 -2.59 -7.28
N THR A 66 -6.25 -2.91 -7.20
CA THR A 66 -5.77 -4.07 -6.44
C THR A 66 -6.13 -3.93 -4.96
N ALA A 67 -5.93 -2.74 -4.39
CA ALA A 67 -6.31 -2.46 -3.00
C ALA A 67 -7.80 -2.70 -2.76
N GLN A 68 -8.64 -2.20 -3.66
CA GLN A 68 -10.10 -2.37 -3.56
C GLN A 68 -10.47 -3.85 -3.61
N ARG A 69 -9.94 -4.59 -4.59
CA ARG A 69 -10.27 -6.00 -4.78
C ARG A 69 -9.86 -6.83 -3.56
N LEU A 70 -8.65 -6.61 -3.04
CA LEU A 70 -8.16 -7.33 -1.87
C LEU A 70 -8.93 -6.96 -0.60
N ALA A 71 -9.35 -5.70 -0.47
CA ALA A 71 -10.18 -5.29 0.66
C ALA A 71 -11.50 -6.08 0.68
N LEU A 72 -12.13 -6.24 -0.47
CA LEU A 72 -13.36 -7.05 -0.56
C LEU A 72 -13.10 -8.50 -0.23
N GLU A 73 -12.01 -9.08 -0.76
CA GLU A 73 -11.65 -10.47 -0.49
C GLU A 73 -11.36 -10.71 0.99
N LEU A 74 -10.86 -9.71 1.69
CA LEU A 74 -10.53 -9.81 3.11
C LEU A 74 -11.66 -9.39 4.04
N GLY A 75 -12.87 -9.23 3.50
CA GLY A 75 -14.06 -9.00 4.31
C GLY A 75 -14.32 -7.55 4.70
N CYS A 76 -13.84 -6.60 3.90
CA CYS A 76 -14.01 -5.18 4.19
C CYS A 76 -15.12 -4.53 3.35
N GLU A 77 -16.09 -5.31 2.84
CA GLU A 77 -17.13 -4.79 1.95
C GLU A 77 -18.01 -3.73 2.59
N GLU A 78 -18.09 -3.67 3.93
CA GLU A 78 -18.89 -2.63 4.61
C GLU A 78 -18.17 -1.29 4.70
N GLY A 79 -16.91 -1.26 4.37
CA GLY A 79 -16.15 -0.01 4.34
C GLY A 79 -14.70 -0.21 4.74
N PHE A 80 -13.86 0.62 4.18
CA PHE A 80 -12.43 0.62 4.49
C PHE A 80 -11.85 1.98 4.09
N ARG A 81 -10.65 2.24 4.55
CA ARG A 81 -9.93 3.47 4.22
C ARG A 81 -8.64 3.13 3.50
N VAL A 82 -8.34 3.88 2.44
CA VAL A 82 -7.03 3.80 1.79
C VAL A 82 -6.26 5.09 2.08
N VAL A 83 -4.96 4.95 2.31
CA VAL A 83 -4.09 6.06 2.64
C VAL A 83 -2.77 5.88 1.90
N MET A 84 -2.32 6.93 1.21
CA MET A 84 -0.97 6.96 0.64
C MET A 84 -0.34 8.28 1.08
N ASN A 85 0.65 8.19 1.94
CA ASN A 85 1.33 9.36 2.49
C ASN A 85 2.40 9.86 1.51
N CYS A 86 2.60 11.17 1.48
CA CYS A 86 3.61 11.80 0.62
C CYS A 86 4.49 12.72 1.45
N ASN A 87 5.77 12.40 1.53
CA ASN A 87 6.79 13.19 2.21
C ASN A 87 6.55 13.36 3.72
N GLU A 88 7.38 14.13 4.38
CA GLU A 88 7.42 14.21 5.84
C GLU A 88 6.12 14.74 6.43
N LEU A 89 5.59 15.83 5.88
CA LEU A 89 4.33 16.39 6.39
C LEU A 89 3.14 15.45 6.19
N GLY A 90 3.21 14.56 5.21
CA GLY A 90 2.19 13.53 5.01
C GLY A 90 2.38 12.30 5.86
N GLY A 91 3.49 12.22 6.61
CA GLY A 91 3.77 11.07 7.47
C GLY A 91 4.44 9.89 6.77
N GLN A 92 5.05 10.13 5.61
CA GLN A 92 5.75 9.06 4.90
C GLN A 92 7.04 8.69 5.62
N THR A 93 7.23 7.40 5.91
CA THR A 93 8.44 6.92 6.60
C THR A 93 9.29 6.02 5.72
N VAL A 94 8.69 5.28 4.79
CA VAL A 94 9.42 4.46 3.82
C VAL A 94 9.29 5.12 2.44
N TYR A 95 10.41 5.42 1.79
CA TYR A 95 10.43 6.16 0.53
C TYR A 95 10.40 5.23 -0.67
N HIS A 96 9.35 4.47 -0.73
CA HIS A 96 8.86 3.64 -1.80
C HIS A 96 7.34 3.68 -1.63
N ILE A 97 6.63 4.23 -2.61
CA ILE A 97 5.19 4.48 -2.42
C ILE A 97 4.44 3.21 -2.02
N HIS A 98 3.48 3.38 -1.16
CA HIS A 98 2.67 2.26 -0.68
C HIS A 98 1.30 2.76 -0.26
N MET A 99 0.28 2.01 -0.64
CA MET A 99 -1.09 2.31 -0.26
C MET A 99 -1.47 1.45 0.93
N HIS A 100 -1.76 2.08 2.05
CA HIS A 100 -2.34 1.42 3.20
C HIS A 100 -3.82 1.15 2.94
N VAL A 101 -4.27 -0.03 3.34
CA VAL A 101 -5.70 -0.36 3.36
C VAL A 101 -6.04 -0.80 4.77
N LEU A 102 -6.99 -0.11 5.40
CA LEU A 102 -7.38 -0.37 6.79
C LEU A 102 -8.89 -0.63 6.83
N GLY A 103 -9.28 -1.72 7.46
CA GLY A 103 -10.68 -2.10 7.51
C GLY A 103 -11.06 -2.85 8.78
N GLN A 104 -12.34 -3.12 8.90
CA GLN A 104 -12.94 -3.86 10.02
C GLN A 104 -12.86 -3.11 11.36
N ARG A 105 -12.79 -1.79 11.31
CA ARG A 105 -13.06 -0.91 12.45
C ARG A 105 -13.64 0.41 11.94
N GLN A 106 -14.35 1.13 12.81
CA GLN A 106 -14.88 2.42 12.45
C GLN A 106 -13.75 3.44 12.31
N MET A 107 -13.71 4.11 11.17
CA MET A 107 -12.79 5.22 10.93
C MET A 107 -13.47 6.53 11.28
N ASN A 108 -12.70 7.47 11.76
CA ASN A 108 -13.21 8.78 12.16
C ASN A 108 -12.74 9.87 11.22
N TRP A 109 -13.35 11.03 11.36
CA TRP A 109 -12.95 12.22 10.62
C TRP A 109 -12.65 13.34 11.62
N PRO A 110 -11.53 14.10 11.48
CA PRO A 110 -10.55 14.07 10.38
C PRO A 110 -9.65 12.82 10.43
N PRO A 111 -9.01 12.48 9.29
CA PRO A 111 -8.28 11.20 9.17
C PRO A 111 -6.91 11.16 9.85
N GLY A 112 -6.46 12.24 10.41
CA GLY A 112 -5.15 12.29 11.06
C GLY A 112 -5.06 13.20 12.23
#